data_ed4ba2d9106be2f89525101a4a56bf81
#
_entry.id   ed4ba2d9106be2f89525101a4a56bf81
#
_cell.length_a   1.000
_cell.length_b   1.000
_cell.length_c   1.000
_cell.angle_alpha   90.00
_cell.angle_beta   90.00
_cell.angle_gamma   90.00
#
_symmetry.space_group_name_H-M   'P 1'
#
loop_
_entity.id
_entity.type
_entity.pdbx_description
1 polymer ?
#
loop_
_entity_poly.entity_id
_entity_poly.type
_entity_poly.pdbx_seq_one_letter_code
_entity_poly.pdbx_strand_id
1 'polypeptide(L)'
;IGRTPRSNPATYTGVWDLIRKLFAETTEAKVRGYGPGRFSFNVKGGRCEACKGDGTIRIEMNFLPDVYVPCETCHGARYNRETLEIHYKGKTVSDVLDMPISEAAEFFASIPRIARHLNTLVEVGLGYVRLGQSATGRTVYVLDEPTTGLHTEDIRKLLLVLQSLVDRGNTVVVIEHNLDVIKSADWVIDMGPEGGSGGGQVIAEGTPEAVVTEDLVAEV
;
A
#
# COMPACT_ATOMS: atom_id res chain seq x y z
N ILE A 1 5.02 -8.48 -8.10
CA ILE A 1 5.46 -7.18 -7.58
C ILE A 1 6.76 -7.40 -6.83
N GLY A 2 7.80 -6.61 -7.17
CA GLY A 2 9.16 -6.82 -6.66
C GLY A 2 9.31 -6.47 -5.18
N ARG A 3 10.25 -7.14 -4.50
CA ARG A 3 10.69 -6.83 -3.13
C ARG A 3 11.64 -5.62 -3.08
N THR A 4 11.32 -4.54 -3.80
CA THR A 4 12.19 -3.35 -3.86
C THR A 4 11.49 -2.15 -3.22
N PRO A 5 12.25 -1.17 -2.69
CA PRO A 5 11.68 0.08 -2.17
C PRO A 5 10.82 0.85 -3.17
N ARG A 6 10.94 0.52 -4.48
CA ARG A 6 10.14 1.10 -5.58
C ARG A 6 8.77 0.48 -5.76
N SER A 7 8.52 -0.66 -5.11
CA SER A 7 7.22 -1.30 -5.09
C SER A 7 6.32 -0.60 -4.06
N ASN A 8 5.22 0.01 -4.49
CA ASN A 8 4.32 0.78 -3.64
C ASN A 8 2.89 0.79 -4.19
N PRO A 9 1.88 1.21 -3.42
CA PRO A 9 0.48 1.24 -3.86
C PRO A 9 0.27 1.96 -5.19
N ALA A 10 0.94 3.09 -5.42
CA ALA A 10 0.82 3.85 -6.66
C ALA A 10 1.25 3.03 -7.90
N THR A 11 2.29 2.19 -7.76
CA THR A 11 2.78 1.36 -8.87
C THR A 11 1.95 0.10 -9.07
N TYR A 12 1.41 -0.49 -8.00
CA TYR A 12 0.59 -1.71 -8.10
C TYR A 12 -0.74 -1.49 -8.78
N THR A 13 -1.38 -0.38 -8.46
CA THR A 13 -2.69 -0.03 -9.01
C THR A 13 -2.61 0.56 -10.41
N GLY A 14 -1.40 0.87 -10.90
CA GLY A 14 -1.19 1.56 -12.16
C GLY A 14 -1.56 3.06 -12.12
N VAL A 15 -2.03 3.58 -10.99
CA VAL A 15 -2.40 4.98 -10.86
C VAL A 15 -1.22 5.92 -11.07
N TRP A 16 0.00 5.44 -10.76
CA TRP A 16 1.22 6.23 -10.95
C TRP A 16 1.45 6.63 -12.40
N ASP A 17 1.09 5.79 -13.35
CA ASP A 17 1.22 6.10 -14.77
C ASP A 17 0.31 7.25 -15.21
N LEU A 18 -0.87 7.35 -14.62
CA LEU A 18 -1.80 8.45 -14.86
C LEU A 18 -1.28 9.74 -14.22
N ILE A 19 -0.76 9.67 -13.00
CA ILE A 19 -0.20 10.82 -12.28
C ILE A 19 1.03 11.37 -13.03
N ARG A 20 1.94 10.51 -13.49
CA ARG A 20 3.11 10.94 -14.28
C ARG A 20 2.72 11.67 -15.57
N LYS A 21 1.70 11.20 -16.27
CA LYS A 21 1.17 11.86 -17.47
C LYS A 21 0.62 13.25 -17.12
N LEU A 22 -0.13 13.35 -16.02
CA LEU A 22 -0.67 14.62 -15.54
C LEU A 22 0.42 15.64 -15.22
N PHE A 23 1.49 15.24 -14.53
CA PHE A 23 2.62 16.13 -14.26
C PHE A 23 3.32 16.60 -15.55
N ALA A 24 3.46 15.71 -16.54
CA ALA A 24 4.02 16.06 -17.84
C ALA A 24 3.14 17.04 -18.65
N GLU A 25 1.86 17.13 -18.35
CA GLU A 25 0.91 18.06 -18.98
C GLU A 25 0.94 19.46 -18.35
N THR A 26 1.60 19.65 -17.22
CA THR A 26 1.77 20.98 -16.62
C THR A 26 2.53 21.94 -17.53
N THR A 27 2.22 23.24 -17.44
CA THR A 27 2.88 24.26 -18.27
C THR A 27 4.40 24.25 -18.09
N GLU A 28 4.86 24.16 -16.83
CA GLU A 28 6.29 24.14 -16.51
C GLU A 28 6.99 22.91 -17.10
N ALA A 29 6.38 21.72 -17.00
CA ALA A 29 6.94 20.51 -17.59
C ALA A 29 7.06 20.60 -19.11
N LYS A 30 6.03 21.14 -19.78
CA LYS A 30 6.02 21.34 -21.22
C LYS A 30 7.10 22.33 -21.68
N VAL A 31 7.26 23.45 -20.98
CA VAL A 31 8.31 24.45 -21.28
C VAL A 31 9.71 23.84 -21.17
N ARG A 32 9.91 22.93 -20.22
CA ARG A 32 11.19 22.24 -20.01
C ARG A 32 11.35 20.97 -20.87
N GLY A 33 10.35 20.60 -21.66
CA GLY A 33 10.38 19.38 -22.47
C GLY A 33 10.31 18.08 -21.64
N TYR A 34 9.74 18.12 -20.44
CA TYR A 34 9.64 16.99 -19.53
C TYR A 34 8.46 16.08 -19.88
N GLY A 35 8.74 14.91 -20.42
CA GLY A 35 7.73 13.89 -20.66
C GLY A 35 7.43 13.04 -19.40
N PRO A 36 6.44 12.11 -19.47
CA PRO A 36 6.04 11.26 -18.33
C PRO A 36 7.16 10.41 -17.74
N GLY A 37 8.21 10.11 -18.52
CA GLY A 37 9.41 9.40 -18.05
C GLY A 37 10.19 10.18 -17.00
N ARG A 38 10.18 11.52 -17.07
CA ARG A 38 10.85 12.39 -16.10
C ARG A 38 10.29 12.20 -14.67
N PHE A 39 9.02 11.93 -14.55
CA PHE A 39 8.30 11.71 -13.28
C PHE A 39 8.27 10.24 -12.85
N SER A 40 9.13 9.40 -13.44
CA SER A 40 9.32 8.01 -13.03
C SER A 40 10.55 7.88 -12.16
N PHE A 41 10.40 7.37 -10.94
CA PHE A 41 11.54 7.03 -10.08
C PHE A 41 12.27 5.74 -10.53
N ASN A 42 11.76 5.04 -11.55
CA ASN A 42 12.40 3.84 -12.12
C ASN A 42 13.32 4.14 -13.30
N VAL A 43 13.15 5.30 -13.95
CA VAL A 43 13.85 5.67 -15.18
C VAL A 43 14.88 6.78 -14.91
N LYS A 44 16.04 6.72 -15.57
CA LYS A 44 17.04 7.78 -15.51
C LYS A 44 16.48 9.11 -16.03
N GLY A 45 17.03 10.19 -15.54
CA GLY A 45 16.71 11.56 -15.98
C GLY A 45 15.95 12.37 -14.95
N GLY A 46 14.93 11.82 -14.28
CA GLY A 46 14.17 12.52 -13.24
C GLY A 46 14.38 12.02 -11.82
N ARG A 47 14.83 10.78 -11.67
CA ARG A 47 15.06 10.17 -10.37
C ARG A 47 16.36 10.67 -9.72
N CYS A 48 16.46 10.54 -8.42
CA CYS A 48 17.74 10.69 -7.71
C CYS A 48 18.69 9.55 -8.11
N GLU A 49 19.85 9.89 -8.66
CA GLU A 49 20.80 8.88 -9.12
C GLU A 49 21.60 8.26 -7.96
N ALA A 50 21.72 8.94 -6.79
CA ALA A 50 22.41 8.40 -5.62
C ALA A 50 21.68 7.14 -5.08
N CYS A 51 20.35 7.22 -4.90
CA CYS A 51 19.53 6.08 -4.47
C CYS A 51 18.83 5.37 -5.65
N LYS A 52 19.06 5.77 -6.88
CA LYS A 52 18.43 5.22 -8.10
C LYS A 52 16.88 5.22 -8.04
N GLY A 53 16.30 6.16 -7.29
CA GLY A 53 14.86 6.32 -7.13
C GLY A 53 14.26 5.51 -5.97
N ASP A 54 15.06 4.83 -5.17
CA ASP A 54 14.58 4.06 -4.01
C ASP A 54 14.16 4.97 -2.84
N GLY A 55 14.69 6.20 -2.77
CA GLY A 55 14.50 7.13 -1.65
C GLY A 55 15.33 6.74 -0.42
N THR A 56 15.82 5.51 -0.37
CA THR A 56 16.62 4.96 0.71
C THR A 56 17.89 4.33 0.17
N ILE A 57 18.90 4.19 1.03
CA ILE A 57 20.13 3.44 0.76
C ILE A 57 20.13 2.22 1.65
N ARG A 58 20.38 1.05 1.05
CA ARG A 58 20.52 -0.20 1.76
C ARG A 58 21.95 -0.30 2.33
N ILE A 59 22.04 -0.52 3.63
CA ILE A 59 23.28 -0.84 4.32
C ILE A 59 23.28 -2.35 4.59
N GLU A 60 24.14 -3.08 3.90
CA GLU A 60 24.29 -4.52 4.10
C GLU A 60 25.08 -4.78 5.39
N MET A 61 24.52 -5.62 6.26
CA MET A 61 25.14 -6.05 7.49
C MET A 61 25.42 -7.56 7.43
N ASN A 62 26.68 -7.98 7.65
CA ASN A 62 27.11 -9.37 7.47
C ASN A 62 26.41 -10.39 8.36
N PHE A 63 25.81 -9.99 9.49
CA PHE A 63 25.18 -10.89 10.47
C PHE A 63 23.82 -10.44 10.96
N LEU A 64 23.32 -9.30 10.47
CA LEU A 64 22.03 -8.71 10.83
C LEU A 64 21.19 -8.43 9.57
N PRO A 65 19.85 -8.29 9.70
CA PRO A 65 19.03 -7.86 8.58
C PRO A 65 19.49 -6.51 8.03
N ASP A 66 19.44 -6.35 6.71
CA ASP A 66 19.79 -5.10 6.05
C ASP A 66 19.00 -3.92 6.60
N VAL A 67 19.67 -2.81 6.82
CA VAL A 67 19.07 -1.56 7.28
C VAL A 67 18.89 -0.60 6.10
N TYR A 68 17.71 -0.01 5.99
CA TYR A 68 17.41 1.01 5.01
C TYR A 68 17.40 2.38 5.67
N VAL A 69 18.28 3.28 5.22
CA VAL A 69 18.36 4.66 5.70
C VAL A 69 17.91 5.63 4.61
N PRO A 70 17.30 6.77 4.94
CA PRO A 70 16.96 7.79 3.96
C PRO A 70 18.19 8.21 3.16
N CYS A 71 18.01 8.40 1.86
CA CYS A 71 19.08 8.88 0.97
C CYS A 71 19.46 10.32 1.35
N GLU A 72 20.70 10.57 1.69
CA GLU A 72 21.20 11.89 2.07
C GLU A 72 21.07 12.94 0.95
N THR A 73 21.11 12.52 -0.32
CA THR A 73 21.01 13.42 -1.48
C THR A 73 19.60 13.92 -1.73
N CYS A 74 18.59 13.04 -1.62
CA CYS A 74 17.21 13.41 -1.91
C CYS A 74 16.30 13.40 -0.68
N HIS A 75 16.81 13.07 0.50
CA HIS A 75 16.09 13.01 1.78
C HIS A 75 14.77 12.22 1.70
N GLY A 76 14.80 11.11 0.95
CA GLY A 76 13.62 10.28 0.73
C GLY A 76 12.75 10.67 -0.47
N ALA A 77 12.95 11.83 -1.08
CA ALA A 77 12.11 12.36 -2.16
C ALA A 77 12.13 11.55 -3.47
N ARG A 78 13.11 10.64 -3.66
CA ARG A 78 13.25 9.75 -4.84
C ARG A 78 13.65 10.45 -6.15
N TYR A 79 13.50 11.76 -6.27
CA TYR A 79 13.72 12.56 -7.47
C TYR A 79 14.89 13.53 -7.33
N ASN A 80 15.41 13.99 -8.46
CA ASN A 80 16.36 15.07 -8.48
C ASN A 80 15.67 16.44 -8.32
N ARG A 81 16.46 17.47 -8.00
CA ARG A 81 15.97 18.81 -7.69
C ARG A 81 15.13 19.40 -8.84
N GLU A 82 15.59 19.26 -10.08
CA GLU A 82 14.93 19.85 -11.24
C GLU A 82 13.53 19.25 -11.48
N THR A 83 13.34 17.95 -11.16
CA THR A 83 12.03 17.30 -11.25
C THR A 83 11.11 17.79 -10.15
N LEU A 84 11.63 18.05 -8.95
CA LEU A 84 10.86 18.55 -7.80
C LEU A 84 10.47 20.04 -7.94
N GLU A 85 11.02 20.77 -8.88
CA GLU A 85 10.57 22.14 -9.22
C GLU A 85 9.22 22.15 -9.95
N ILE A 86 8.78 21.02 -10.52
CA ILE A 86 7.48 20.94 -11.20
C ILE A 86 6.38 20.69 -10.20
N HIS A 87 5.34 21.53 -10.23
CA HIS A 87 4.22 21.46 -9.31
C HIS A 87 2.89 21.24 -10.06
N TYR A 88 2.01 20.47 -9.43
CA TYR A 88 0.61 20.36 -9.79
C TYR A 88 -0.24 20.72 -8.57
N LYS A 89 -1.08 21.75 -8.68
CA LYS A 89 -1.84 22.32 -7.54
C LYS A 89 -0.96 22.59 -6.30
N GLY A 90 0.26 23.10 -6.51
CA GLY A 90 1.20 23.42 -5.43
C GLY A 90 1.94 22.24 -4.81
N LYS A 91 1.76 21.02 -5.30
CA LYS A 91 2.42 19.80 -4.81
C LYS A 91 3.41 19.27 -5.84
N THR A 92 4.57 18.81 -5.37
CA THR A 92 5.56 18.11 -6.18
C THR A 92 5.14 16.65 -6.39
N VAL A 93 5.79 15.97 -7.31
CA VAL A 93 5.59 14.53 -7.54
C VAL A 93 5.97 13.70 -6.30
N SER A 94 6.92 14.17 -5.49
CA SER A 94 7.30 13.53 -4.22
C SER A 94 6.24 13.72 -3.13
N ASP A 95 5.68 14.94 -3.01
CA ASP A 95 4.58 15.21 -2.06
C ASP A 95 3.39 14.30 -2.34
N VAL A 96 3.07 14.07 -3.62
CA VAL A 96 1.99 13.16 -4.02
C VAL A 96 2.28 11.72 -3.60
N LEU A 97 3.51 11.24 -3.70
CA LEU A 97 3.87 9.91 -3.21
C LEU A 97 3.74 9.80 -1.69
N ASP A 98 3.94 10.89 -0.96
CA ASP A 98 3.87 10.91 0.49
C ASP A 98 2.44 11.11 1.03
N MET A 99 1.48 11.45 0.17
CA MET A 99 0.08 11.58 0.56
C MET A 99 -0.53 10.23 0.96
N PRO A 100 -1.32 10.18 2.06
CA PRO A 100 -2.29 9.11 2.28
C PRO A 100 -3.24 8.97 1.07
N ILE A 101 -3.67 7.75 0.78
CA ILE A 101 -4.57 7.48 -0.37
C ILE A 101 -5.88 8.27 -0.25
N SER A 102 -6.42 8.46 0.97
CA SER A 102 -7.62 9.27 1.20
C SER A 102 -7.39 10.75 0.79
N GLU A 103 -6.27 11.36 1.21
CA GLU A 103 -5.92 12.73 0.82
C GLU A 103 -5.69 12.84 -0.69
N ALA A 104 -5.02 11.86 -1.27
CA ALA A 104 -4.79 11.82 -2.72
C ALA A 104 -6.10 11.69 -3.51
N ALA A 105 -7.09 10.93 -3.00
CA ALA A 105 -8.41 10.81 -3.64
C ALA A 105 -9.12 12.17 -3.70
N GLU A 106 -9.08 12.94 -2.63
CA GLU A 106 -9.63 14.30 -2.59
C GLU A 106 -8.83 15.25 -3.51
N PHE A 107 -7.52 15.20 -3.45
CA PHE A 107 -6.62 16.03 -4.26
C PHE A 107 -6.86 15.86 -5.78
N PHE A 108 -7.09 14.61 -6.20
CA PHE A 108 -7.35 14.26 -7.61
C PHE A 108 -8.82 14.07 -7.94
N ALA A 109 -9.76 14.51 -7.10
CA ALA A 109 -11.20 14.34 -7.32
C ALA A 109 -11.69 14.89 -8.67
N SER A 110 -11.07 15.98 -9.17
CA SER A 110 -11.36 16.57 -10.49
C SER A 110 -10.87 15.76 -11.68
N ILE A 111 -10.14 14.65 -11.47
CA ILE A 111 -9.56 13.81 -12.52
C ILE A 111 -10.16 12.40 -12.43
N PRO A 112 -11.27 12.10 -13.15
CA PRO A 112 -12.05 10.87 -12.94
C PRO A 112 -11.25 9.58 -13.05
N ARG A 113 -10.25 9.53 -13.95
CA ARG A 113 -9.41 8.34 -14.13
C ARG A 113 -8.54 8.04 -12.91
N ILE A 114 -7.97 9.06 -12.27
CA ILE A 114 -7.15 8.91 -11.07
C ILE A 114 -8.06 8.67 -9.86
N ALA A 115 -9.10 9.49 -9.70
CA ALA A 115 -10.05 9.41 -8.60
C ALA A 115 -10.65 7.99 -8.45
N ARG A 116 -11.05 7.35 -9.56
CA ARG A 116 -11.60 5.99 -9.53
C ARG A 116 -10.65 4.98 -8.89
N HIS A 117 -9.35 4.98 -9.26
CA HIS A 117 -8.37 4.07 -8.68
C HIS A 117 -8.16 4.32 -7.18
N LEU A 118 -8.13 5.60 -6.78
CA LEU A 118 -7.90 5.96 -5.39
C LEU A 118 -9.12 5.69 -4.52
N ASN A 119 -10.33 5.98 -5.01
CA ASN A 119 -11.57 5.70 -4.29
C ASN A 119 -11.75 4.20 -4.05
N THR A 120 -11.45 3.34 -5.02
CA THR A 120 -11.48 1.89 -4.80
C THR A 120 -10.55 1.47 -3.65
N LEU A 121 -9.37 2.09 -3.52
CA LEU A 121 -8.46 1.79 -2.40
C LEU A 121 -8.99 2.34 -1.06
N VAL A 122 -9.67 3.48 -1.06
CA VAL A 122 -10.34 4.03 0.14
C VAL A 122 -11.50 3.13 0.55
N GLU A 123 -12.33 2.69 -0.40
CA GLU A 123 -13.48 1.79 -0.18
C GLU A 123 -13.08 0.45 0.45
N VAL A 124 -11.90 -0.07 0.12
CA VAL A 124 -11.36 -1.30 0.75
C VAL A 124 -10.55 -1.01 2.02
N GLY A 125 -10.70 0.18 2.64
CA GLY A 125 -10.08 0.50 3.93
C GLY A 125 -8.60 0.88 3.88
N LEU A 126 -7.98 1.04 2.70
CA LEU A 126 -6.56 1.37 2.55
C LEU A 126 -6.27 2.89 2.49
N GLY A 127 -7.24 3.72 2.88
CA GLY A 127 -7.12 5.19 2.79
C GLY A 127 -5.96 5.79 3.57
N TYR A 128 -5.54 5.16 4.67
CA TYR A 128 -4.44 5.60 5.53
C TYR A 128 -3.05 5.28 4.98
N VAL A 129 -2.94 4.39 4.00
CA VAL A 129 -1.67 3.99 3.40
C VAL A 129 -1.16 5.11 2.48
N ARG A 130 0.13 5.42 2.51
CA ARG A 130 0.71 6.41 1.60
C ARG A 130 0.93 5.82 0.20
N LEU A 131 0.69 6.61 -0.84
CA LEU A 131 0.85 6.19 -2.24
C LEU A 131 2.24 5.62 -2.55
N GLY A 132 3.28 6.26 -2.02
CA GLY A 132 4.67 5.86 -2.19
C GLY A 132 5.22 4.95 -1.10
N GLN A 133 4.38 4.44 -0.19
CA GLN A 133 4.82 3.57 0.89
C GLN A 133 5.47 2.31 0.32
N SER A 134 6.74 2.13 0.62
CA SER A 134 7.50 0.99 0.11
C SER A 134 6.96 -0.32 0.66
N ALA A 135 6.67 -1.27 -0.21
CA ALA A 135 6.37 -2.64 0.17
C ALA A 135 7.67 -3.43 0.41
N THR A 136 8.59 -2.87 1.18
CA THR A 136 9.81 -3.54 1.59
C THR A 136 9.47 -4.50 2.72
N GLY A 137 9.37 -5.76 2.40
CA GLY A 137 8.99 -6.92 3.17
C GLY A 137 9.04 -6.83 4.69
N ARG A 138 7.98 -7.30 5.34
CA ARG A 138 7.64 -7.34 6.76
C ARG A 138 6.86 -6.12 7.29
N THR A 139 6.04 -5.49 6.47
CA THR A 139 5.00 -4.58 6.95
C THR A 139 3.89 -5.40 7.57
N VAL A 140 3.42 -5.01 8.74
CA VAL A 140 2.21 -5.55 9.35
C VAL A 140 1.06 -4.62 8.95
N TYR A 141 0.09 -5.15 8.24
CA TYR A 141 -1.17 -4.48 7.91
C TYR A 141 -2.22 -4.95 8.90
N VAL A 142 -2.87 -4.03 9.58
CA VAL A 142 -4.01 -4.34 10.46
C VAL A 142 -5.24 -3.71 9.83
N LEU A 143 -6.23 -4.52 9.51
CA LEU A 143 -7.49 -4.13 8.89
C LEU A 143 -8.63 -4.51 9.82
N ASP A 144 -9.50 -3.55 10.09
CA ASP A 144 -10.66 -3.73 10.94
C ASP A 144 -11.92 -3.69 10.06
N GLU A 145 -12.64 -4.80 10.00
CA GLU A 145 -13.85 -5.04 9.20
C GLU A 145 -13.77 -4.50 7.74
N PRO A 146 -12.73 -4.83 6.97
CA PRO A 146 -12.53 -4.24 5.64
C PRO A 146 -13.60 -4.67 4.62
N THR A 147 -14.48 -5.63 4.94
CA THR A 147 -15.57 -6.06 4.06
C THR A 147 -16.88 -5.33 4.31
N THR A 148 -16.96 -4.47 5.33
CA THR A 148 -18.21 -3.76 5.67
C THR A 148 -18.70 -2.92 4.49
N GLY A 149 -19.94 -3.20 4.05
CA GLY A 149 -20.57 -2.51 2.92
C GLY A 149 -20.11 -2.93 1.54
N LEU A 150 -19.22 -3.91 1.41
CA LEU A 150 -18.75 -4.41 0.11
C LEU A 150 -19.69 -5.48 -0.47
N HIS A 151 -19.85 -5.48 -1.79
CA HIS A 151 -20.45 -6.58 -2.53
C HIS A 151 -19.48 -7.76 -2.66
N THR A 152 -20.00 -8.98 -2.84
CA THR A 152 -19.21 -10.21 -2.98
C THR A 152 -18.08 -10.11 -4.00
N GLU A 153 -18.31 -9.44 -5.14
CA GLU A 153 -17.27 -9.26 -6.16
C GLU A 153 -16.14 -8.33 -5.69
N ASP A 154 -16.44 -7.34 -4.84
CA ASP A 154 -15.42 -6.44 -4.29
C ASP A 154 -14.65 -7.12 -3.16
N ILE A 155 -15.31 -7.99 -2.38
CA ILE A 155 -14.63 -8.87 -1.40
C ILE A 155 -13.62 -9.78 -2.12
N ARG A 156 -14.00 -10.38 -3.25
CA ARG A 156 -13.09 -11.19 -4.05
C ARG A 156 -11.86 -10.40 -4.52
N LYS A 157 -12.04 -9.15 -4.95
CA LYS A 157 -10.91 -8.27 -5.32
C LYS A 157 -10.04 -7.91 -4.12
N LEU A 158 -10.66 -7.63 -2.96
CA LEU A 158 -9.94 -7.39 -1.71
C LEU A 158 -9.07 -8.59 -1.35
N LEU A 159 -9.61 -9.81 -1.36
CA LEU A 159 -8.86 -11.03 -1.05
C LEU A 159 -7.65 -11.21 -1.97
N LEU A 160 -7.77 -10.94 -3.28
CA LEU A 160 -6.64 -10.97 -4.21
C LEU A 160 -5.55 -9.95 -3.84
N VAL A 161 -5.94 -8.77 -3.36
CA VAL A 161 -4.98 -7.75 -2.88
C VAL A 161 -4.30 -8.23 -1.61
N LEU A 162 -5.04 -8.73 -0.62
CA LEU A 162 -4.49 -9.22 0.65
C LEU A 162 -3.53 -10.38 0.41
N GLN A 163 -3.92 -11.38 -0.37
CA GLN A 163 -3.05 -12.50 -0.75
C GLN A 163 -1.77 -12.01 -1.41
N SER A 164 -1.88 -11.06 -2.33
CA SER A 164 -0.73 -10.44 -2.98
C SER A 164 0.21 -9.71 -1.99
N LEU A 165 -0.28 -9.18 -0.88
CA LEU A 165 0.55 -8.60 0.19
C LEU A 165 1.27 -9.69 0.97
N VAL A 166 0.58 -10.76 1.33
CA VAL A 166 1.15 -11.93 2.05
C VAL A 166 2.24 -12.61 1.21
N ASP A 167 1.97 -12.92 -0.06
CA ASP A 167 2.94 -13.53 -0.99
C ASP A 167 4.26 -12.74 -1.10
N ARG A 168 4.26 -11.47 -0.72
CA ARG A 168 5.44 -10.60 -0.69
C ARG A 168 6.19 -10.63 0.63
N GLY A 169 5.75 -11.44 1.57
CA GLY A 169 6.34 -11.58 2.90
C GLY A 169 5.89 -10.51 3.90
N ASN A 170 4.76 -9.87 3.65
CA ASN A 170 4.09 -9.03 4.66
C ASN A 170 3.22 -9.89 5.56
N THR A 171 2.93 -9.37 6.74
CA THR A 171 1.92 -9.92 7.64
C THR A 171 0.65 -9.10 7.50
N VAL A 172 -0.48 -9.77 7.32
CA VAL A 172 -1.79 -9.13 7.26
C VAL A 172 -2.63 -9.69 8.41
N VAL A 173 -3.07 -8.81 9.30
CA VAL A 173 -4.00 -9.13 10.39
C VAL A 173 -5.33 -8.50 10.03
N VAL A 174 -6.38 -9.31 9.95
CA VAL A 174 -7.73 -8.86 9.58
C VAL A 174 -8.67 -9.20 10.73
N ILE A 175 -9.37 -8.21 11.25
CA ILE A 175 -10.46 -8.40 12.18
C ILE A 175 -11.73 -8.50 11.33
N GLU A 176 -12.35 -9.66 11.27
CA GLU A 176 -13.46 -9.94 10.37
C GLU A 176 -14.40 -11.03 10.88
N HIS A 177 -15.64 -10.98 10.40
CA HIS A 177 -16.64 -12.00 10.60
C HIS A 177 -17.17 -12.57 9.26
N ASN A 178 -16.65 -12.10 8.14
CA ASN A 178 -17.00 -12.60 6.81
C ASN A 178 -16.32 -13.95 6.56
N LEU A 179 -17.12 -14.98 6.31
CA LEU A 179 -16.66 -16.36 6.13
C LEU A 179 -15.70 -16.55 4.94
N ASP A 180 -15.85 -15.77 3.86
CA ASP A 180 -14.98 -15.87 2.71
C ASP A 180 -13.57 -15.37 3.03
N VAL A 181 -13.47 -14.34 3.89
CA VAL A 181 -12.17 -13.84 4.39
C VAL A 181 -11.55 -14.85 5.36
N ILE A 182 -12.35 -15.35 6.34
CA ILE A 182 -11.88 -16.31 7.34
C ILE A 182 -11.34 -17.58 6.68
N LYS A 183 -12.06 -18.14 5.69
CA LYS A 183 -11.65 -19.33 4.94
C LYS A 183 -10.39 -19.14 4.11
N SER A 184 -10.05 -17.89 3.76
CA SER A 184 -8.86 -17.57 2.95
C SER A 184 -7.63 -17.25 3.79
N ALA A 185 -7.75 -17.23 5.13
CA ALA A 185 -6.66 -16.95 6.05
C ALA A 185 -5.70 -18.14 6.16
N ASP A 186 -4.42 -17.86 6.43
CA ASP A 186 -3.44 -18.90 6.78
C ASP A 186 -3.59 -19.37 8.23
N TRP A 187 -4.07 -18.46 9.10
CA TRP A 187 -4.25 -18.67 10.53
C TRP A 187 -5.45 -17.87 11.05
N VAL A 188 -6.26 -18.48 11.88
CA VAL A 188 -7.43 -17.87 12.54
C VAL A 188 -7.17 -17.84 14.05
N ILE A 189 -7.53 -16.74 14.69
CA ILE A 189 -7.58 -16.58 16.15
C ILE A 189 -9.01 -16.19 16.47
N ASP A 190 -9.77 -17.10 17.09
CA ASP A 190 -11.13 -16.83 17.53
C ASP A 190 -11.15 -16.26 18.94
N MET A 191 -11.85 -15.14 19.08
CA MET A 191 -11.89 -14.37 20.32
C MET A 191 -13.31 -14.31 20.85
N GLY A 192 -13.52 -14.75 22.09
CA GLY A 192 -14.86 -14.73 22.68
C GLY A 192 -14.84 -14.96 24.20
N PRO A 193 -15.94 -15.53 24.79
CA PRO A 193 -17.27 -15.72 24.17
C PRO A 193 -18.10 -14.43 24.07
N GLU A 194 -17.77 -13.37 24.83
CA GLU A 194 -18.53 -12.12 24.90
C GLU A 194 -17.62 -10.89 24.76
N GLY A 195 -18.22 -9.72 24.56
CA GLY A 195 -17.53 -8.44 24.60
C GLY A 195 -17.40 -7.86 26.02
N GLY A 196 -16.52 -6.86 26.24
CA GLY A 196 -16.36 -6.17 27.52
C GLY A 196 -15.47 -6.90 28.52
N SER A 197 -15.74 -6.78 29.82
CA SER A 197 -14.89 -7.31 30.90
C SER A 197 -14.83 -8.85 30.98
N GLY A 198 -15.74 -9.55 30.34
CA GLY A 198 -15.77 -11.02 30.26
C GLY A 198 -15.29 -11.59 28.93
N GLY A 199 -14.95 -10.72 27.96
CA GLY A 199 -14.51 -11.12 26.63
C GLY A 199 -13.00 -10.96 26.40
N GLY A 200 -12.59 -11.12 25.14
CA GLY A 200 -11.20 -10.93 24.74
C GLY A 200 -10.28 -12.10 25.08
N GLN A 201 -10.83 -13.28 25.34
CA GLN A 201 -10.06 -14.52 25.50
C GLN A 201 -9.95 -15.22 24.14
N VAL A 202 -8.80 -15.83 23.89
CA VAL A 202 -8.65 -16.72 22.73
C VAL A 202 -9.40 -18.02 23.05
N ILE A 203 -10.41 -18.35 22.25
CA ILE A 203 -11.22 -19.56 22.40
C ILE A 203 -10.64 -20.67 21.56
N ALA A 204 -10.25 -20.38 20.31
CA ALA A 204 -9.60 -21.30 19.39
C ALA A 204 -8.57 -20.58 18.54
N GLU A 205 -7.54 -21.28 18.11
CA GLU A 205 -6.57 -20.79 17.16
C GLU A 205 -6.04 -21.91 16.26
N GLY A 206 -5.81 -21.63 14.98
CA GLY A 206 -5.33 -22.64 14.05
C GLY A 206 -5.56 -22.27 12.60
N THR A 207 -5.35 -23.24 11.70
CA THR A 207 -5.83 -23.08 10.32
C THR A 207 -7.36 -23.03 10.30
N PRO A 208 -7.99 -22.44 9.28
CA PRO A 208 -9.45 -22.41 9.18
C PRO A 208 -10.10 -23.78 9.36
N GLU A 209 -9.50 -24.83 8.82
CA GLU A 209 -10.00 -26.20 8.94
C GLU A 209 -9.88 -26.75 10.37
N ALA A 210 -8.81 -26.40 11.10
CA ALA A 210 -8.60 -26.84 12.47
C ALA A 210 -9.61 -26.19 13.42
N VAL A 211 -9.83 -24.87 13.30
CA VAL A 211 -10.76 -24.12 14.14
C VAL A 211 -12.20 -24.64 13.98
N VAL A 212 -12.66 -24.90 12.75
CA VAL A 212 -13.99 -25.49 12.50
C VAL A 212 -14.14 -26.85 13.16
N THR A 213 -13.07 -27.62 13.33
CA THR A 213 -13.14 -28.95 13.94
C THR A 213 -13.21 -28.85 15.47
N GLU A 214 -12.59 -27.85 16.08
CA GLU A 214 -12.62 -27.63 17.53
C GLU A 214 -14.00 -27.12 17.98
N ASP A 215 -14.64 -26.22 17.24
CA ASP A 215 -15.99 -25.74 17.53
C ASP A 215 -17.05 -26.88 17.51
N LEU A 216 -16.88 -27.83 16.58
CA LEU A 216 -17.76 -28.99 16.50
C LEU A 216 -17.63 -29.97 17.70
N VAL A 217 -16.48 -29.94 18.40
CA VAL A 217 -16.23 -30.80 19.57
C VAL A 217 -16.68 -30.12 20.87
N ALA A 218 -16.77 -28.80 20.90
CA ALA A 218 -17.17 -28.03 22.07
C ALA A 218 -18.72 -28.02 22.27
N GLU A 219 -19.52 -28.40 21.27
CA GLU A 219 -20.99 -28.49 21.34
C GLU A 219 -21.50 -29.93 21.62
N VAL A 220 -20.64 -30.90 21.95
CA VAL A 220 -20.99 -32.27 22.39
C VAL A 220 -20.58 -32.48 23.84
#